data_42c41c79edd317863f2ee5edc8b43950
#
_entry.id   42c41c79edd317863f2ee5edc8b43950
#
_cell.length_a   1.000
_cell.length_b   1.000
_cell.length_c   1.000
_cell.angle_alpha   90.00
_cell.angle_beta   90.00
_cell.angle_gamma   90.00
#
_symmetry.space_group_name_H-M   'P 1'
#
loop_
_entity.id
_entity.type
_entity.pdbx_description
1 polymer ?
#
loop_
_entity_poly.entity_id
_entity_poly.type
_entity_poly.pdbx_seq_one_letter_code
_entity_poly.pdbx_strand_id
1 'polypeptide(L)' 'MKKSPKFSPEVRERAVRMVLEHRDEHPSQWAAIESIAGKIGCVPQTLHTWVK' A
#
# COMPACT_ATOMS: atom_id res chain seq x y z
N MET A 1 14.92 4.58 19.38
CA MET A 1 14.50 4.56 18.98
C MET A 1 13.94 3.95 18.45
N LYS A 2 13.56 3.94 18.14
CA LYS A 2 12.96 3.50 17.70
C LYS A 2 12.98 2.96 16.70
N LYS A 3 12.86 2.28 16.64
CA LYS A 3 13.02 1.71 15.55
C LYS A 3 12.34 2.24 14.53
N SER A 4 12.95 2.60 13.58
CA SER A 4 12.08 3.22 12.65
C SER A 4 11.36 2.19 11.86
N PRO A 5 10.14 2.49 11.47
CA PRO A 5 9.42 1.57 10.60
C PRO A 5 10.14 1.45 9.28
N LYS A 6 9.93 0.33 8.64
CA LYS A 6 10.51 0.09 7.36
C LYS A 6 10.06 1.10 6.32
N PHE A 7 8.85 1.62 6.49
CA PHE A 7 8.28 2.55 5.53
C PHE A 7 8.03 3.88 6.20
N SER A 8 8.47 4.95 5.54
CA SER A 8 8.25 6.28 6.06
C SER A 8 6.80 6.69 5.85
N PRO A 9 6.35 7.72 6.58
CA PRO A 9 4.99 8.22 6.34
C PRO A 9 4.75 8.63 4.89
N GLU A 10 5.78 9.13 4.23
CA GLU A 10 5.64 9.53 2.83
C GLU A 10 5.40 8.34 1.94
N VAL A 11 6.12 7.25 2.17
CA VAL A 11 5.94 6.05 1.38
C VAL A 11 4.55 5.48 1.61
N ARG A 12 4.12 5.46 2.87
CA ARG A 12 2.80 4.94 3.19
C ARG A 12 1.70 5.75 2.51
N GLU A 13 1.82 7.06 2.57
CA GLU A 13 0.82 7.93 1.97
C GLU A 13 0.77 7.75 0.46
N ARG A 14 1.94 7.66 -0.16
CA ARG A 14 2.00 7.45 -1.59
C ARG A 14 1.40 6.11 -1.99
N ALA A 15 1.69 5.07 -1.21
CA ALA A 15 1.16 3.75 -1.51
C ALA A 15 -0.37 3.74 -1.45
N VAL A 16 -0.93 4.38 -0.43
CA VAL A 16 -2.38 4.47 -0.31
C VAL A 16 -2.97 5.20 -1.50
N ARG A 17 -2.35 6.30 -1.90
CA ARG A 17 -2.85 7.06 -3.04
C ARG A 17 -2.79 6.22 -4.30
N MET A 18 -1.71 5.47 -4.49
CA MET A 18 -1.59 4.63 -5.68
C MET A 18 -2.70 3.59 -5.73
N VAL A 19 -3.03 3.01 -4.59
CA VAL A 19 -4.12 2.04 -4.55
C VAL A 19 -5.42 2.69 -4.97
N LEU A 20 -5.71 3.87 -4.42
CA LEU A 20 -6.97 4.54 -4.71
C LEU A 20 -7.06 4.98 -6.18
N GLU A 21 -5.93 5.38 -6.75
CA GLU A 21 -5.93 5.84 -8.13
C GLU A 21 -6.01 4.70 -9.13
N HIS A 22 -5.57 3.51 -8.75
CA HIS A 22 -5.50 2.39 -9.67
C HIS A 22 -6.51 1.29 -9.38
N ARG A 23 -7.42 1.51 -8.45
CA ARG A 23 -8.36 0.44 -8.14
C ARG A 23 -9.27 0.08 -9.30
N ASP A 24 -9.54 1.03 -10.20
CA ASP A 24 -10.39 0.73 -11.35
C ASP A 24 -9.69 -0.17 -12.36
N GLU A 25 -8.37 -0.27 -12.26
CA GLU A 25 -7.59 -1.12 -13.16
C GLU A 25 -7.54 -2.56 -12.71
N HIS A 26 -8.10 -2.85 -11.55
CA HIS A 26 -8.04 -4.18 -10.97
C HIS A 26 -9.45 -4.68 -10.66
N PRO A 27 -9.64 -5.98 -10.64
CA PRO A 27 -10.98 -6.53 -10.39
C PRO A 27 -11.50 -6.26 -8.99
N SER A 28 -10.63 -5.94 -8.05
CA SER A 28 -11.06 -5.65 -6.70
C SER A 28 -10.03 -4.77 -6.02
N GLN A 29 -10.45 -4.16 -4.91
CA GLN A 29 -9.53 -3.36 -4.13
C GLN A 29 -8.37 -4.20 -3.61
N TRP A 30 -8.65 -5.43 -3.21
CA TRP A 30 -7.59 -6.30 -2.73
C TRP A 30 -6.56 -6.58 -3.82
N ALA A 31 -7.01 -6.78 -5.06
CA ALA A 31 -6.08 -7.00 -6.15
C ALA A 31 -5.18 -5.79 -6.36
N ALA A 32 -5.74 -4.58 -6.25
CA ALA A 32 -4.94 -3.37 -6.36
C ALA A 32 -3.93 -3.30 -5.22
N ILE A 33 -4.36 -3.63 -4.02
CA ILE A 33 -3.47 -3.60 -2.86
C ILE A 33 -2.32 -4.58 -3.05
N GLU A 34 -2.61 -5.78 -3.53
CA GLU A 34 -1.56 -6.78 -3.74
C GLU A 34 -0.55 -6.28 -4.77
N SER A 35 -1.03 -5.67 -5.84
CA SER A 35 -0.15 -5.19 -6.88
C SER A 35 0.77 -4.08 -6.37
N ILE A 36 0.20 -3.12 -5.66
CA ILE A 36 0.97 -1.99 -5.15
C ILE A 36 1.93 -2.45 -4.06
N ALA A 37 1.47 -3.34 -3.17
CA ALA A 37 2.32 -3.82 -2.09
C ALA A 37 3.55 -4.52 -2.66
N GLY A 38 3.38 -5.28 -3.74
CA GLY A 38 4.51 -5.93 -4.36
C GLY A 38 5.53 -4.95 -4.90
N LYS A 39 5.06 -3.81 -5.39
CA LYS A 39 5.95 -2.80 -5.96
C LYS A 39 6.77 -2.10 -4.88
N ILE A 40 6.17 -1.85 -3.73
CA ILE A 40 6.91 -1.16 -2.68
C ILE A 40 7.57 -2.11 -1.71
N GLY A 41 7.30 -3.41 -1.83
CA GLY A 41 8.00 -4.39 -1.02
C GLY A 41 7.39 -4.62 0.35
N CYS A 42 6.10 -4.37 0.51
CA CYS A 42 5.43 -4.68 1.77
C CYS A 42 4.40 -5.77 1.55
N VAL A 43 3.90 -6.32 2.65
CA VAL A 43 2.87 -7.33 2.53
C VAL A 43 1.53 -6.65 2.28
N PRO A 44 0.66 -7.28 1.49
CA PRO A 44 -0.63 -6.67 1.17
C PRO A 44 -1.46 -6.33 2.39
N GLN A 45 -1.38 -7.14 3.43
CA GLN A 45 -2.16 -6.89 4.63
C GLN A 45 -1.76 -5.58 5.30
N THR A 46 -0.46 -5.28 5.29
CA THR A 46 0.02 -4.02 5.83
C THR A 46 -0.54 -2.85 5.04
N LEU A 47 -0.48 -2.95 3.72
CA LEU A 47 -1.00 -1.87 2.88
C LEU A 47 -2.50 -1.72 3.07
N HIS A 48 -3.20 -2.83 3.20
CA HIS A 48 -4.64 -2.78 3.43
C HIS A 48 -4.97 -2.02 4.71
N THR A 49 -4.17 -2.24 5.75
CA THR A 49 -4.36 -1.53 6.99
C THR A 49 -4.20 -0.02 6.80
N TRP A 50 -3.24 0.37 5.99
CA TRP A 50 -3.04 1.78 5.72
C TRP A 50 -4.21 2.39 4.94
N VAL A 51 -4.78 1.61 4.03
CA VAL A 51 -5.85 2.10 3.17
C VAL A 51 -7.15 2.28 3.94
N LYS A 52 -7.38 1.46 4.94
CA LYS A 52 -8.59 1.58 5.74
C LYS A 52 -8.66 2.95 6.40
#